data_26de3599ecdfce88d781a029d3aec9a2
#
_entry.id   26de3599ecdfce88d781a029d3aec9a2
#
_cell.length_a   1.000
_cell.length_b   1.000
_cell.length_c   1.000
_cell.angle_alpha   90.00
_cell.angle_beta   90.00
_cell.angle_gamma   90.00
#
_symmetry.space_group_name_H-M   'P 1'
#
loop_
_entity.id
_entity.type
_entity.pdbx_description
1 polymer ?
#
loop_
_entity_poly.entity_id
_entity_poly.type
_entity_poly.pdbx_seq_one_letter_code
_entity_poly.pdbx_strand_id
1 'polypeptide(L)'
;DIITEVWRDNLVQLIEDNLAKGNIVELGINTPESGQGFYVDKPTSDKYGLKYVSDMNSAKIAALFADPESPGKGRMTSCISGWTCYTINLVKHNVYGLNEFYTNFDPGSGGALDAAIAGGFKKGKPVFSYYWEPTGLMGKVDLVKLKEPAYDQGCWDRMTKVVEDIKKNGPEVYKPTCACAYVDMALTKAASTKFANNPANKPIIDFIKAYTIPTALVNSSLAFY
;
A
#
# COMPACT_ATOMS: atom_id res chain seq x y z
N ASP A 1 -13.92 -18.63 3.47
CA ASP A 1 -15.27 -18.21 3.87
C ASP A 1 -15.29 -16.96 4.77
N ILE A 2 -14.17 -16.62 5.42
CA ILE A 2 -13.97 -15.39 6.21
C ILE A 2 -12.70 -14.71 5.73
N ILE A 3 -12.74 -13.37 5.65
CA ILE A 3 -11.58 -12.52 5.44
C ILE A 3 -11.60 -11.43 6.51
N THR A 4 -10.47 -11.20 7.17
CA THR A 4 -10.33 -10.24 8.26
C THR A 4 -9.51 -9.01 7.90
N GLU A 5 -9.00 -8.95 6.68
CA GLU A 5 -8.24 -7.82 6.15
C GLU A 5 -8.80 -7.41 4.79
N VAL A 6 -9.82 -6.56 4.81
CA VAL A 6 -10.45 -6.02 3.60
C VAL A 6 -10.10 -4.55 3.47
N TRP A 7 -9.35 -4.22 2.44
CA TRP A 7 -9.02 -2.86 2.01
C TRP A 7 -10.17 -2.26 1.20
N ARG A 8 -11.26 -1.93 1.89
CA ARG A 8 -12.56 -1.62 1.29
C ARG A 8 -12.46 -0.49 0.25
N ASP A 9 -11.76 0.60 0.56
CA ASP A 9 -11.69 1.77 -0.30
C ASP A 9 -10.82 1.55 -1.56
N ASN A 10 -9.96 0.52 -1.54
CA ASN A 10 -9.24 0.07 -2.73
C ASN A 10 -10.08 -0.87 -3.60
N LEU A 11 -11.17 -1.42 -3.07
CA LEU A 11 -11.97 -2.49 -3.67
C LEU A 11 -13.47 -2.16 -3.72
N VAL A 12 -13.83 -0.87 -3.69
CA VAL A 12 -15.22 -0.39 -3.55
C VAL A 12 -16.18 -1.13 -4.47
N GLN A 13 -15.93 -1.11 -5.79
CA GLN A 13 -16.84 -1.72 -6.76
C GLN A 13 -16.99 -3.24 -6.53
N LEU A 14 -15.88 -3.94 -6.25
CA LEU A 14 -15.92 -5.38 -5.98
C LEU A 14 -16.76 -5.70 -4.74
N ILE A 15 -16.61 -4.93 -3.68
CA ILE A 15 -17.34 -5.12 -2.42
C ILE A 15 -18.83 -4.83 -2.61
N GLU A 16 -19.16 -3.67 -3.21
CA GLU A 16 -20.57 -3.28 -3.45
C GLU A 16 -21.29 -4.28 -4.35
N ASP A 17 -20.67 -4.75 -5.42
CA ASP A 17 -21.24 -5.74 -6.32
C ASP A 17 -21.54 -7.06 -5.59
N ASN A 18 -20.68 -7.51 -4.69
CA ASN A 18 -20.87 -8.75 -3.95
C ASN A 18 -21.87 -8.60 -2.79
N LEU A 19 -21.95 -7.43 -2.17
CA LEU A 19 -23.01 -7.11 -1.20
C LEU A 19 -24.39 -7.10 -1.90
N ALA A 20 -24.51 -6.41 -3.04
CA ALA A 20 -25.76 -6.33 -3.80
C ALA A 20 -26.23 -7.70 -4.30
N LYS A 21 -25.31 -8.59 -4.66
CA LYS A 21 -25.62 -10.00 -5.05
C LYS A 21 -25.91 -10.90 -3.86
N GLY A 22 -25.74 -10.43 -2.63
CA GLY A 22 -25.90 -11.24 -1.43
C GLY A 22 -24.83 -12.34 -1.27
N ASN A 23 -23.67 -12.20 -1.89
CA ASN A 23 -22.57 -13.17 -1.80
C ASN A 23 -21.81 -13.08 -0.49
N ILE A 24 -21.69 -11.87 0.06
CA ILE A 24 -20.92 -11.57 1.27
C ILE A 24 -21.73 -10.72 2.25
N VAL A 25 -21.30 -10.73 3.50
CA VAL A 25 -21.76 -9.84 4.57
C VAL A 25 -20.55 -9.18 5.22
N GLU A 26 -20.64 -7.91 5.55
CA GLU A 26 -19.61 -7.19 6.33
C GLU A 26 -19.79 -7.51 7.81
N LEU A 27 -18.66 -7.70 8.52
CA LEU A 27 -18.61 -8.08 9.93
C LEU A 27 -18.00 -6.98 10.82
N GLY A 28 -17.84 -5.78 10.28
CA GLY A 28 -17.32 -4.62 11.00
C GLY A 28 -15.79 -4.41 10.84
N ILE A 29 -15.26 -3.52 11.65
CA ILE A 29 -13.86 -3.10 11.60
C ILE A 29 -12.97 -4.14 12.27
N ASN A 30 -11.88 -4.52 11.61
CA ASN A 30 -10.79 -5.32 12.17
C ASN A 30 -9.74 -4.43 12.83
N THR A 31 -9.19 -3.50 12.04
CA THR A 31 -8.13 -2.59 12.46
C THR A 31 -8.56 -1.17 12.11
N PRO A 32 -8.73 -0.27 13.09
CA PRO A 32 -9.34 1.05 12.86
C PRO A 32 -8.46 1.98 12.03
N GLU A 33 -7.16 1.77 12.06
CA GLU A 33 -6.19 2.60 11.37
C GLU A 33 -5.26 1.71 10.55
N SER A 34 -5.14 2.00 9.29
CA SER A 34 -4.17 1.38 8.39
C SER A 34 -3.61 2.45 7.48
N GLY A 35 -2.37 2.29 7.08
CA GLY A 35 -1.71 3.24 6.21
C GLY A 35 -1.01 2.55 5.06
N GLN A 36 -0.89 3.25 3.95
CA GLN A 36 -0.05 2.84 2.84
C GLN A 36 0.52 4.08 2.15
N GLY A 37 1.64 3.94 1.48
CA GLY A 37 2.28 5.07 0.80
C GLY A 37 3.74 4.81 0.45
N PHE A 38 4.47 5.88 0.25
CA PHE A 38 5.89 5.84 -0.02
C PHE A 38 6.68 6.04 1.27
N TYR A 39 7.67 5.18 1.47
CA TYR A 39 8.48 5.15 2.69
C TYR A 39 9.97 5.20 2.38
N VAL A 40 10.72 5.82 3.28
CA VAL A 40 12.18 5.83 3.29
C VAL A 40 12.64 5.29 4.65
N ASP A 41 13.76 4.59 4.69
CA ASP A 41 14.34 4.19 5.96
C ASP A 41 14.66 5.41 6.85
N LYS A 42 14.41 5.27 8.15
CA LYS A 42 14.54 6.38 9.09
C LYS A 42 15.96 6.96 9.13
N PRO A 43 17.05 6.17 9.16
CA PRO A 43 18.40 6.72 9.13
C PRO A 43 18.68 7.63 7.93
N THR A 44 18.19 7.25 6.73
CA THR A 44 18.35 8.06 5.52
C THR A 44 17.45 9.30 5.56
N SER A 45 16.20 9.17 6.01
CA SER A 45 15.30 10.30 6.20
C SER A 45 15.89 11.34 7.14
N ASP A 46 16.37 10.93 8.32
CA ASP A 46 16.96 11.83 9.32
C ASP A 46 18.22 12.52 8.79
N LYS A 47 19.10 11.76 8.13
CA LYS A 47 20.40 12.27 7.63
C LYS A 47 20.24 13.30 6.52
N TYR A 48 19.26 13.13 5.65
CA TYR A 48 19.07 13.99 4.47
C TYR A 48 17.83 14.89 4.56
N GLY A 49 17.08 14.82 5.65
CA GLY A 49 15.91 15.66 5.91
C GLY A 49 14.70 15.29 5.03
N LEU A 50 14.59 14.03 4.60
CA LEU A 50 13.55 13.57 3.68
C LEU A 50 12.22 13.42 4.41
N LYS A 51 11.26 14.28 4.13
CA LYS A 51 9.93 14.31 4.77
C LYS A 51 8.77 14.27 3.78
N TYR A 52 9.00 14.75 2.58
CA TYR A 52 8.00 14.87 1.53
C TYR A 52 8.42 14.03 0.32
N VAL A 53 7.43 13.57 -0.45
CA VAL A 53 7.72 12.87 -1.71
C VAL A 53 8.52 13.76 -2.67
N SER A 54 8.31 15.07 -2.65
CA SER A 54 9.06 16.04 -3.46
C SER A 54 10.54 16.13 -3.09
N ASP A 55 10.94 15.78 -1.86
CA ASP A 55 12.34 15.78 -1.45
C ASP A 55 13.16 14.71 -2.19
N MET A 56 12.46 13.71 -2.75
CA MET A 56 13.06 12.63 -3.53
C MET A 56 13.48 13.11 -4.94
N ASN A 57 12.94 14.22 -5.45
CA ASN A 57 13.11 14.69 -6.83
C ASN A 57 14.44 15.39 -7.06
N SER A 58 15.56 14.68 -6.87
CA SER A 58 16.87 15.15 -7.28
C SER A 58 17.82 14.00 -7.59
N ALA A 59 18.70 14.20 -8.55
CA ALA A 59 19.73 13.21 -8.90
C ALA A 59 20.64 12.86 -7.71
N LYS A 60 20.93 13.84 -6.83
CA LYS A 60 21.75 13.64 -5.62
C LYS A 60 21.08 12.69 -4.64
N ILE A 61 19.78 12.83 -4.43
CA ILE A 61 19.02 11.95 -3.53
C ILE A 61 18.80 10.58 -4.20
N ALA A 62 18.43 10.54 -5.48
CA ALA A 62 18.26 9.31 -6.22
C ALA A 62 19.52 8.42 -6.22
N ALA A 63 20.70 9.01 -6.29
CA ALA A 63 21.96 8.28 -6.23
C ALA A 63 22.17 7.49 -4.93
N LEU A 64 21.50 7.86 -3.82
CA LEU A 64 21.55 7.10 -2.57
C LEU A 64 20.88 5.74 -2.69
N PHE A 65 19.89 5.64 -3.57
CA PHE A 65 19.04 4.48 -3.83
C PHE A 65 19.40 3.79 -5.17
N ALA A 66 20.64 3.91 -5.62
CA ALA A 66 21.08 3.51 -6.95
C ALA A 66 20.53 2.14 -7.38
N ASP A 67 19.93 2.10 -8.55
CA ASP A 67 19.39 0.87 -9.16
C ASP A 67 20.50 0.17 -9.98
N PRO A 68 20.92 -1.05 -9.58
CA PRO A 68 21.96 -1.77 -10.32
C PRO A 68 21.51 -2.18 -11.72
N GLU A 69 20.20 -2.25 -11.99
CA GLU A 69 19.64 -2.64 -13.28
C GLU A 69 19.33 -1.43 -14.19
N SER A 70 19.38 -0.22 -13.62
CA SER A 70 19.10 1.03 -14.35
C SER A 70 20.13 2.10 -13.99
N PRO A 71 21.34 2.04 -14.59
CA PRO A 71 22.41 2.99 -14.29
C PRO A 71 21.96 4.46 -14.44
N GLY A 72 22.30 5.28 -13.42
CA GLY A 72 21.93 6.68 -13.36
C GLY A 72 20.57 6.96 -12.73
N LYS A 73 19.79 5.93 -12.37
CA LYS A 73 18.54 6.07 -11.61
C LYS A 73 18.63 5.43 -10.22
N GLY A 74 17.81 5.94 -9.31
CA GLY A 74 17.50 5.26 -8.07
C GLY A 74 16.42 4.19 -8.29
N ARG A 75 16.27 3.26 -7.34
CA ARG A 75 15.19 2.28 -7.31
C ARG A 75 14.16 2.68 -6.28
N MET A 76 12.91 2.80 -6.69
CA MET A 76 11.75 2.76 -5.82
C MET A 76 11.15 1.36 -5.91
N THR A 77 11.25 0.57 -4.84
CA THR A 77 10.59 -0.75 -4.81
C THR A 77 9.11 -0.54 -4.59
N SER A 78 8.32 -0.80 -5.62
CA SER A 78 6.90 -0.49 -5.69
C SER A 78 6.02 -1.63 -5.17
N CYS A 79 4.72 -1.45 -5.33
CA CYS A 79 3.72 -2.50 -5.13
C CYS A 79 3.85 -3.57 -6.23
N ILE A 80 3.30 -4.74 -5.98
CA ILE A 80 3.36 -5.92 -6.83
C ILE A 80 2.37 -5.78 -8.00
N SER A 81 2.79 -6.12 -9.22
CA SER A 81 1.89 -6.21 -10.36
C SER A 81 0.73 -7.19 -10.07
N GLY A 82 -0.46 -6.82 -10.52
CA GLY A 82 -1.70 -7.55 -10.19
C GLY A 82 -2.43 -7.03 -8.94
N TRP A 83 -1.76 -6.26 -8.08
CA TRP A 83 -2.44 -5.52 -7.01
C TRP A 83 -2.82 -4.12 -7.50
N THR A 84 -3.95 -3.58 -6.98
CA THR A 84 -4.44 -2.24 -7.37
C THR A 84 -3.41 -1.14 -7.08
N CYS A 85 -2.67 -1.23 -5.98
CA CYS A 85 -1.62 -0.29 -5.62
C CYS A 85 -0.49 -0.17 -6.65
N TYR A 86 -0.19 -1.24 -7.43
CA TYR A 86 0.83 -1.15 -8.48
C TYR A 86 0.50 -0.05 -9.50
N THR A 87 -0.72 -0.07 -10.02
CA THR A 87 -1.13 0.91 -11.04
C THR A 87 -1.33 2.31 -10.43
N ILE A 88 -1.85 2.40 -9.20
CA ILE A 88 -1.93 3.67 -8.44
C ILE A 88 -0.53 4.26 -8.27
N ASN A 89 0.45 3.45 -7.85
CA ASN A 89 1.82 3.90 -7.67
C ASN A 89 2.48 4.33 -8.98
N LEU A 90 2.16 3.67 -10.09
CA LEU A 90 2.63 4.09 -11.41
C LEU A 90 2.13 5.49 -11.75
N VAL A 91 0.85 5.79 -11.49
CA VAL A 91 0.27 7.13 -11.67
C VAL A 91 0.99 8.15 -10.79
N LYS A 92 1.11 7.86 -9.48
CA LYS A 92 1.79 8.73 -8.52
C LYS A 92 3.26 8.96 -8.89
N HIS A 93 3.98 7.91 -9.26
CA HIS A 93 5.38 7.97 -9.67
C HIS A 93 5.60 8.95 -10.82
N ASN A 94 4.69 8.94 -11.81
CA ASN A 94 4.76 9.87 -12.94
C ASN A 94 4.33 11.30 -12.55
N VAL A 95 3.20 11.46 -11.86
CA VAL A 95 2.69 12.80 -11.48
C VAL A 95 3.64 13.53 -10.54
N TYR A 96 4.28 12.80 -9.62
CA TYR A 96 5.25 13.39 -8.69
C TYR A 96 6.62 13.65 -9.34
N GLY A 97 6.83 13.30 -10.60
CA GLY A 97 8.10 13.48 -11.30
C GLY A 97 9.20 12.49 -10.86
N LEU A 98 8.83 11.45 -10.11
CA LEU A 98 9.78 10.42 -9.67
C LEU A 98 10.35 9.61 -10.84
N ASN A 99 9.61 9.47 -11.92
CA ASN A 99 10.01 8.76 -13.14
C ASN A 99 11.27 9.33 -13.81
N GLU A 100 11.61 10.59 -13.54
CA GLU A 100 12.86 11.20 -14.02
C GLU A 100 14.07 10.63 -13.29
N PHE A 101 13.92 10.33 -12.00
CA PHE A 101 15.02 9.98 -11.10
C PHE A 101 15.03 8.51 -10.66
N TYR A 102 13.91 7.83 -10.69
CA TYR A 102 13.77 6.46 -10.17
C TYR A 102 13.12 5.51 -11.16
N THR A 103 13.49 4.25 -11.04
CA THR A 103 12.69 3.15 -11.59
C THR A 103 11.57 2.80 -10.64
N ASN A 104 10.39 2.50 -11.18
CA ASN A 104 9.25 1.93 -10.45
C ASN A 104 9.40 0.40 -10.48
N PHE A 105 10.19 -0.15 -9.56
CA PHE A 105 10.59 -1.56 -9.56
C PHE A 105 9.49 -2.45 -8.97
N ASP A 106 9.04 -3.45 -9.74
CA ASP A 106 8.13 -4.49 -9.28
C ASP A 106 8.91 -5.62 -8.59
N PRO A 107 8.71 -5.88 -7.30
CA PRO A 107 9.39 -6.97 -6.60
C PRO A 107 8.84 -8.36 -6.96
N GLY A 108 7.71 -8.47 -7.65
CA GLY A 108 7.08 -9.70 -8.08
C GLY A 108 6.25 -10.44 -7.02
N SER A 109 6.50 -10.20 -5.74
CA SER A 109 5.70 -10.76 -4.64
C SER A 109 5.83 -9.95 -3.35
N GLY A 110 4.86 -10.10 -2.43
CA GLY A 110 4.92 -9.46 -1.11
C GLY A 110 6.16 -9.88 -0.31
N GLY A 111 6.49 -11.16 -0.32
CA GLY A 111 7.70 -11.66 0.35
C GLY A 111 8.99 -11.10 -0.25
N ALA A 112 9.04 -10.83 -1.56
CA ALA A 112 10.19 -10.19 -2.20
C ALA A 112 10.27 -8.71 -1.85
N LEU A 113 9.13 -8.01 -1.71
CA LEU A 113 9.08 -6.63 -1.22
C LEU A 113 9.62 -6.56 0.23
N ASP A 114 9.14 -7.43 1.11
CA ASP A 114 9.62 -7.54 2.50
C ASP A 114 11.13 -7.81 2.54
N ALA A 115 11.59 -8.76 1.74
CA ALA A 115 13.01 -9.11 1.67
C ALA A 115 13.88 -7.96 1.15
N ALA A 116 13.40 -7.17 0.19
CA ALA A 116 14.11 -6.01 -0.33
C ALA A 116 14.29 -4.94 0.76
N ILE A 117 13.23 -4.63 1.51
CA ILE A 117 13.26 -3.66 2.60
C ILE A 117 14.15 -4.16 3.75
N ALA A 118 13.86 -5.36 4.29
CA ALA A 118 14.63 -5.94 5.38
C ALA A 118 16.11 -6.12 5.02
N GLY A 119 16.40 -6.53 3.78
CA GLY A 119 17.76 -6.69 3.27
C GLY A 119 18.52 -5.36 3.16
N GLY A 120 17.84 -4.27 2.82
CA GLY A 120 18.39 -2.91 2.87
C GLY A 120 18.80 -2.53 4.29
N PHE A 121 17.88 -2.65 5.24
CA PHE A 121 18.14 -2.40 6.67
C PHE A 121 19.31 -3.22 7.21
N LYS A 122 19.30 -4.53 6.98
CA LYS A 122 20.37 -5.44 7.45
C LYS A 122 21.75 -5.05 6.91
N LYS A 123 21.81 -4.49 5.71
CA LYS A 123 23.05 -4.06 5.04
C LYS A 123 23.41 -2.59 5.31
N GLY A 124 22.61 -1.86 6.08
CA GLY A 124 22.75 -0.40 6.28
C GLY A 124 22.64 0.39 4.98
N LYS A 125 21.88 -0.11 3.99
CA LYS A 125 21.66 0.56 2.71
C LYS A 125 20.37 1.35 2.73
N PRO A 126 20.33 2.54 2.11
CA PRO A 126 19.10 3.30 1.93
C PRO A 126 18.00 2.49 1.24
N VAL A 127 16.77 2.66 1.73
CA VAL A 127 15.55 2.02 1.21
C VAL A 127 14.56 3.09 0.82
N PHE A 128 14.06 3.04 -0.40
CA PHE A 128 12.90 3.80 -0.87
C PHE A 128 11.89 2.82 -1.45
N SER A 129 10.71 2.73 -0.84
CA SER A 129 9.71 1.73 -1.20
C SER A 129 8.28 2.22 -1.02
N TYR A 130 7.35 1.59 -1.72
CA TYR A 130 5.97 1.50 -1.28
C TYR A 130 5.88 0.50 -0.14
N TYR A 131 5.05 0.78 0.85
CA TYR A 131 4.69 -0.20 1.86
C TYR A 131 3.34 0.13 2.52
N TRP A 132 2.87 -0.75 3.39
CA TRP A 132 1.61 -0.61 4.11
C TRP A 132 1.69 -1.18 5.51
N GLU A 133 0.70 -0.84 6.33
CA GLU A 133 0.51 -1.39 7.67
C GLU A 133 -0.97 -1.72 7.94
N PRO A 134 -1.27 -2.72 8.76
CA PRO A 134 -0.33 -3.44 9.64
C PRO A 134 0.44 -4.57 8.95
N THR A 135 1.72 -4.74 9.28
CA THR A 135 2.55 -5.88 8.83
C THR A 135 3.62 -6.23 9.87
N GLY A 136 4.13 -7.46 9.81
CA GLY A 136 5.24 -7.88 10.67
C GLY A 136 6.53 -7.10 10.42
N LEU A 137 6.76 -6.65 9.18
CA LEU A 137 7.94 -5.87 8.86
C LEU A 137 7.89 -4.48 9.52
N MET A 138 6.73 -3.81 9.56
CA MET A 138 6.57 -2.51 10.22
C MET A 138 6.84 -2.57 11.73
N GLY A 139 6.73 -3.74 12.34
CA GLY A 139 7.16 -3.96 13.73
C GLY A 139 8.65 -4.26 13.91
N LYS A 140 9.41 -4.43 12.81
CA LYS A 140 10.85 -4.83 12.85
C LYS A 140 11.79 -3.76 12.29
N VAL A 141 11.29 -2.82 11.49
CA VAL A 141 12.11 -1.80 10.81
C VAL A 141 11.51 -0.40 10.97
N ASP A 142 12.37 0.59 11.10
CA ASP A 142 11.96 2.00 11.20
C ASP A 142 11.86 2.63 9.82
N LEU A 143 10.65 2.68 9.28
CA LEU A 143 10.31 3.38 8.04
C LEU A 143 9.61 4.71 8.34
N VAL A 144 9.94 5.73 7.57
CA VAL A 144 9.28 7.04 7.59
C VAL A 144 8.40 7.17 6.37
N LYS A 145 7.08 7.31 6.58
CA LYS A 145 6.13 7.60 5.51
C LYS A 145 6.38 9.03 5.01
N LEU A 146 6.67 9.16 3.73
CA LEU A 146 6.81 10.46 3.09
C LEU A 146 5.45 11.14 2.95
N LYS A 147 5.41 12.43 3.26
CA LYS A 147 4.20 13.23 3.06
C LYS A 147 4.00 13.46 1.57
N GLU A 148 2.82 13.13 1.10
CA GLU A 148 2.31 13.38 -0.23
C GLU A 148 1.34 14.57 -0.20
N PRO A 149 0.93 15.15 -1.36
CA PRO A 149 -0.23 16.02 -1.41
C PRO A 149 -1.41 15.35 -0.70
N ALA A 150 -2.11 16.10 0.14
CA ALA A 150 -3.19 15.56 0.97
C ALA A 150 -4.22 14.83 0.12
N TYR A 151 -4.85 13.80 0.69
CA TYR A 151 -5.96 13.11 0.04
C TYR A 151 -7.03 14.12 -0.40
N ASP A 152 -7.45 14.01 -1.63
CA ASP A 152 -8.54 14.77 -2.24
C ASP A 152 -9.42 13.82 -3.05
N GLN A 153 -10.70 13.74 -2.72
CA GLN A 153 -11.63 12.79 -3.36
C GLN A 153 -11.70 12.99 -4.87
N GLY A 154 -11.76 14.24 -5.33
CA GLY A 154 -11.84 14.52 -6.76
C GLY A 154 -10.58 14.15 -7.53
N CYS A 155 -9.39 14.29 -6.90
CA CYS A 155 -8.14 13.78 -7.47
C CYS A 155 -8.10 12.25 -7.44
N TRP A 156 -8.53 11.64 -6.34
CA TRP A 156 -8.58 10.18 -6.20
C TRP A 156 -9.48 9.54 -7.27
N ASP A 157 -10.66 10.10 -7.52
CA ASP A 157 -11.58 9.63 -8.57
C ASP A 157 -10.96 9.72 -9.96
N ARG A 158 -10.21 10.81 -10.24
CA ARG A 158 -9.47 10.94 -11.50
C ARG A 158 -8.33 9.92 -11.59
N MET A 159 -7.58 9.69 -10.50
CA MET A 159 -6.52 8.68 -10.45
C MET A 159 -7.07 7.27 -10.71
N THR A 160 -8.16 6.88 -10.05
CA THR A 160 -8.75 5.55 -10.19
C THR A 160 -9.31 5.32 -11.59
N LYS A 161 -9.89 6.35 -12.22
CA LYS A 161 -10.29 6.29 -13.62
C LYS A 161 -9.09 6.05 -14.55
N VAL A 162 -7.99 6.75 -14.33
CA VAL A 162 -6.74 6.52 -15.09
C VAL A 162 -6.20 5.11 -14.85
N VAL A 163 -6.28 4.61 -13.60
CA VAL A 163 -5.87 3.23 -13.26
C VAL A 163 -6.67 2.20 -14.06
N GLU A 164 -7.98 2.40 -14.20
CA GLU A 164 -8.83 1.52 -15.00
C GLU A 164 -8.50 1.60 -16.49
N ASP A 165 -8.25 2.81 -17.01
CA ASP A 165 -7.82 3.01 -18.39
C ASP A 165 -6.48 2.31 -18.68
N ILE A 166 -5.51 2.40 -17.78
CA ILE A 166 -4.23 1.69 -17.89
C ILE A 166 -4.43 0.18 -17.89
N LYS A 167 -5.26 -0.36 -17.00
CA LYS A 167 -5.55 -1.79 -16.94
C LYS A 167 -6.18 -2.30 -18.22
N LYS A 168 -7.02 -1.49 -18.86
CA LYS A 168 -7.75 -1.86 -20.08
C LYS A 168 -6.91 -1.70 -21.35
N ASN A 169 -6.14 -0.62 -21.44
CA ASN A 169 -5.54 -0.16 -22.70
C ASN A 169 -3.99 -0.10 -22.65
N GLY A 170 -3.39 -0.45 -21.50
CA GLY A 170 -1.94 -0.36 -21.27
C GLY A 170 -1.48 1.01 -20.78
N PRO A 171 -0.24 1.11 -20.26
CA PRO A 171 0.29 2.34 -19.66
C PRO A 171 0.59 3.46 -20.67
N GLU A 172 0.65 3.15 -21.95
CA GLU A 172 1.01 4.08 -23.04
C GLU A 172 -0.06 5.15 -23.30
N VAL A 173 -1.32 4.85 -22.96
CA VAL A 173 -2.47 5.79 -23.15
C VAL A 173 -2.64 6.77 -22.00
N TYR A 174 -1.80 6.65 -20.98
CA TYR A 174 -1.91 7.40 -19.76
C TYR A 174 -1.44 8.84 -19.88
N LYS A 175 -2.30 9.79 -19.47
CA LYS A 175 -1.94 11.21 -19.29
C LYS A 175 -2.11 11.56 -17.81
N PRO A 176 -1.02 11.89 -17.09
CA PRO A 176 -1.11 12.25 -15.69
C PRO A 176 -1.90 13.54 -15.51
N THR A 177 -2.82 13.56 -14.54
CA THR A 177 -3.63 14.73 -14.23
C THR A 177 -3.38 15.27 -12.83
N CYS A 178 -3.40 14.41 -11.84
CA CYS A 178 -3.08 14.71 -10.44
C CYS A 178 -2.73 13.42 -9.71
N ALA A 179 -2.07 13.55 -8.56
CA ALA A 179 -1.94 12.48 -7.60
C ALA A 179 -2.02 13.04 -6.17
N CYS A 180 -2.55 12.24 -5.24
CA CYS A 180 -2.67 12.54 -3.83
C CYS A 180 -2.32 11.33 -2.98
N ALA A 181 -2.16 11.54 -1.68
CA ALA A 181 -1.94 10.45 -0.72
C ALA A 181 -3.05 9.39 -0.80
N TYR A 182 -2.72 8.18 -0.40
CA TYR A 182 -3.74 7.20 -0.05
C TYR A 182 -4.56 7.72 1.13
N VAL A 183 -5.84 7.37 1.17
CA VAL A 183 -6.64 7.59 2.37
C VAL A 183 -6.19 6.60 3.45
N ASP A 184 -6.01 7.09 4.67
CA ASP A 184 -5.88 6.21 5.83
C ASP A 184 -7.27 5.64 6.12
N MET A 185 -7.38 4.32 6.13
CA MET A 185 -8.68 3.64 6.22
C MET A 185 -8.72 2.59 7.31
N ALA A 186 -9.90 2.28 7.80
CA ALA A 186 -10.11 1.10 8.61
C ALA A 186 -10.10 -0.17 7.74
N LEU A 187 -9.36 -1.18 8.15
CA LEU A 187 -9.50 -2.51 7.59
C LEU A 187 -10.77 -3.16 8.13
N THR A 188 -11.55 -3.77 7.25
CA THR A 188 -12.81 -4.40 7.62
C THR A 188 -12.74 -5.92 7.54
N LYS A 189 -13.78 -6.57 8.05
CA LYS A 189 -13.96 -8.00 8.03
C LYS A 189 -15.20 -8.35 7.21
N ALA A 190 -15.14 -9.44 6.46
CA ALA A 190 -16.26 -9.96 5.71
C ALA A 190 -16.31 -11.48 5.77
N ALA A 191 -17.50 -12.04 5.53
CA ALA A 191 -17.69 -13.47 5.34
C ALA A 191 -18.59 -13.73 4.15
N SER A 192 -18.50 -14.94 3.57
CA SER A 192 -19.53 -15.37 2.62
C SER A 192 -20.88 -15.47 3.34
N THR A 193 -21.94 -15.06 2.68
CA THR A 193 -23.31 -15.13 3.22
C THR A 193 -23.69 -16.55 3.61
N LYS A 194 -23.25 -17.55 2.82
CA LYS A 194 -23.42 -18.97 3.13
C LYS A 194 -22.81 -19.35 4.48
N PHE A 195 -21.60 -18.88 4.78
CA PHE A 195 -20.94 -19.16 6.05
C PHE A 195 -21.61 -18.40 7.20
N ALA A 196 -21.90 -17.12 7.01
CA ALA A 196 -22.49 -16.27 8.04
C ALA A 196 -23.89 -16.69 8.46
N ASN A 197 -24.69 -17.21 7.53
CA ASN A 197 -26.07 -17.63 7.78
C ASN A 197 -26.18 -19.06 8.28
N ASN A 198 -25.09 -19.82 8.36
CA ASN A 198 -25.14 -21.16 8.96
C ASN A 198 -25.22 -21.04 10.50
N PRO A 199 -26.29 -21.55 11.14
CA PRO A 199 -26.45 -21.44 12.59
C PRO A 199 -25.29 -22.04 13.40
N ALA A 200 -24.64 -23.09 12.88
CA ALA A 200 -23.47 -23.70 13.52
C ALA A 200 -22.27 -22.74 13.62
N ASN A 201 -22.20 -21.73 12.75
CA ASN A 201 -21.12 -20.76 12.71
C ASN A 201 -21.41 -19.50 13.56
N LYS A 202 -22.59 -19.40 14.16
CA LYS A 202 -22.99 -18.21 14.92
C LYS A 202 -21.95 -17.78 15.98
N PRO A 203 -21.39 -18.69 16.82
CA PRO A 203 -20.38 -18.29 17.80
C PRO A 203 -19.13 -17.69 17.17
N ILE A 204 -18.71 -18.21 16.02
CA ILE A 204 -17.55 -17.70 15.27
C ILE A 204 -17.85 -16.31 14.71
N ILE A 205 -19.01 -16.13 14.12
CA ILE A 205 -19.45 -14.84 13.56
C ILE A 205 -19.57 -13.78 14.66
N ASP A 206 -20.16 -14.14 15.80
CA ASP A 206 -20.28 -13.23 16.95
C ASP A 206 -18.91 -12.82 17.48
N PHE A 207 -17.98 -13.76 17.61
CA PHE A 207 -16.60 -13.48 17.99
C PHE A 207 -15.91 -12.55 16.99
N ILE A 208 -16.01 -12.86 15.68
CA ILE A 208 -15.39 -12.03 14.63
C ILE A 208 -15.95 -10.61 14.64
N LYS A 209 -17.25 -10.42 14.85
CA LYS A 209 -17.86 -9.10 14.97
C LYS A 209 -17.40 -8.33 16.19
N ALA A 210 -17.16 -9.00 17.29
CA ALA A 210 -16.91 -8.39 18.59
C ALA A 210 -15.53 -7.76 18.74
N TYR A 211 -14.50 -8.27 18.05
CA TYR A 211 -13.14 -7.76 18.25
C TYR A 211 -12.73 -6.66 17.26
N THR A 212 -11.86 -5.78 17.72
CA THR A 212 -11.11 -4.79 16.94
C THR A 212 -9.71 -4.72 17.53
N ILE A 213 -8.68 -4.71 16.68
CA ILE A 213 -7.28 -4.77 17.12
C ILE A 213 -6.57 -3.49 16.63
N PRO A 214 -5.93 -2.71 17.53
CA PRO A 214 -5.13 -1.54 17.13
C PRO A 214 -3.96 -1.94 16.22
N THR A 215 -3.67 -1.13 15.21
CA THR A 215 -2.61 -1.34 14.23
C THR A 215 -1.25 -1.64 14.87
N ALA A 216 -0.87 -0.86 15.89
CA ALA A 216 0.39 -1.05 16.60
C ALA A 216 0.48 -2.44 17.26
N LEU A 217 -0.63 -2.95 17.80
CA LEU A 217 -0.68 -4.29 18.38
C LEU A 217 -0.56 -5.38 17.31
N VAL A 218 -1.19 -5.18 16.16
CA VAL A 218 -1.06 -6.12 15.02
C VAL A 218 0.39 -6.14 14.54
N ASN A 219 1.00 -4.97 14.29
CA ASN A 219 2.41 -4.88 13.88
C ASN A 219 3.35 -5.60 14.86
N SER A 220 3.23 -5.31 16.16
CA SER A 220 4.10 -5.94 17.18
C SER A 220 3.87 -7.44 17.31
N SER A 221 2.62 -7.90 17.22
CA SER A 221 2.29 -9.33 17.28
C SER A 221 2.85 -10.09 16.07
N LEU A 222 2.69 -9.53 14.86
CA LEU A 222 3.26 -10.12 13.65
C LEU A 222 4.79 -10.08 13.62
N ALA A 223 5.40 -9.07 14.23
CA ALA A 223 6.86 -8.97 14.35
C ALA A 223 7.48 -10.00 15.29
N PHE A 224 6.68 -10.53 16.23
CA PHE A 224 7.13 -11.54 17.19
C PHE A 224 7.38 -12.92 16.54
N TYR A 225 6.70 -13.21 15.46
CA TYR A 225 6.91 -14.43 14.67
C TYR A 225 8.00 -14.22 13.59
#